data_83b00c53e00f7eeb5da87e0bcc2e71c4
#
_entry.id   83b00c53e00f7eeb5da87e0bcc2e71c4
#
_cell.length_a   1.000
_cell.length_b   1.000
_cell.length_c   1.000
_cell.angle_alpha   90.00
_cell.angle_beta   90.00
_cell.angle_gamma   90.00
#
_symmetry.space_group_name_H-M   'P 1'
#
loop_
_entity.id
_entity.type
_entity.pdbx_description
1 polymer ?
#
loop_
_entity_poly.entity_id
_entity_poly.type
_entity_poly.pdbx_seq_one_letter_code
_entity_poly.pdbx_strand_id
1 'polypeptide(L)'
;MIEIRALHTVEEMNEAVCLQQLIWGFTDYELIPVRLFVTASKVGGQVFGAFDQGRMIGFCMAIPGIKQPGNRSYLHSHMLGVMKEYRDAGVGRMLKLEQRKEALSRSLGLMEWTFDPLEIKNAYFNIERLGAIVPRYVLNQYGTTSSKLHYGLPTDRCVAAWLLDSARVETILAGGQPERPASVASISVPSEIYEIKANDPARARDIQQRVSDQFMEHISKGLAVTAFHRTPEAGTYIFTALHTTSWDSK
;
A
#
# COMPACT_ATOMS: atom_id res chain seq x y z
N MET A 1 11.41 -18.00 14.63
CA MET A 1 10.50 -16.89 15.00
C MET A 1 10.90 -15.70 14.17
N ILE A 2 9.95 -15.09 13.45
CA ILE A 2 10.25 -13.94 12.58
C ILE A 2 10.49 -12.70 13.46
N GLU A 3 11.64 -12.06 13.24
CA GLU A 3 12.04 -10.81 13.91
C GLU A 3 11.86 -9.64 12.96
N ILE A 4 11.26 -8.53 13.44
CA ILE A 4 11.19 -7.26 12.70
C ILE A 4 12.07 -6.25 13.43
N ARG A 5 13.02 -5.66 12.70
CA ARG A 5 13.91 -4.63 13.27
C ARG A 5 14.36 -3.60 12.24
N ALA A 6 14.81 -2.45 12.72
CA ALA A 6 15.44 -1.45 11.86
C ALA A 6 16.73 -1.97 11.23
N LEU A 7 16.99 -1.54 10.00
CA LEU A 7 18.27 -1.78 9.32
C LEU A 7 19.22 -0.63 9.66
N HIS A 8 20.42 -0.97 10.11
CA HIS A 8 21.38 0.00 10.59
C HIS A 8 22.65 0.07 9.74
N THR A 9 23.00 -1.01 9.05
CA THR A 9 24.22 -1.09 8.26
C THR A 9 23.97 -1.00 6.76
N VAL A 10 24.98 -0.61 6.02
CA VAL A 10 24.93 -0.54 4.55
C VAL A 10 24.74 -1.94 3.96
N GLU A 11 25.33 -2.96 4.59
CA GLU A 11 25.24 -4.36 4.20
C GLU A 11 23.79 -4.85 4.27
N GLU A 12 23.09 -4.59 5.39
CA GLU A 12 21.67 -4.93 5.54
C GLU A 12 20.79 -4.19 4.51
N MET A 13 21.09 -2.91 4.25
CA MET A 13 20.37 -2.13 3.24
C MET A 13 20.64 -2.64 1.82
N ASN A 14 21.83 -3.17 1.53
CA ASN A 14 22.12 -3.84 0.27
C ASN A 14 21.35 -5.16 0.13
N GLU A 15 21.15 -5.92 1.21
CA GLU A 15 20.24 -7.08 1.17
C GLU A 15 18.82 -6.67 0.74
N ALA A 16 18.31 -5.56 1.27
CA ALA A 16 17.01 -5.03 0.86
C ALA A 16 16.99 -4.63 -0.64
N VAL A 17 18.10 -4.11 -1.19
CA VAL A 17 18.23 -3.85 -2.63
C VAL A 17 18.15 -5.16 -3.43
N CYS A 18 18.87 -6.19 -3.02
CA CYS A 18 18.81 -7.50 -3.69
C CYS A 18 17.42 -8.12 -3.62
N LEU A 19 16.69 -7.94 -2.52
CA LEU A 19 15.32 -8.42 -2.38
C LEU A 19 14.36 -7.75 -3.37
N GLN A 20 14.60 -6.51 -3.81
CA GLN A 20 13.76 -5.87 -4.84
C GLN A 20 13.76 -6.68 -6.14
N GLN A 21 14.92 -7.15 -6.60
CA GLN A 21 15.01 -7.97 -7.81
C GLN A 21 14.30 -9.32 -7.65
N LEU A 22 14.47 -9.97 -6.50
CA LEU A 22 13.85 -11.26 -6.22
C LEU A 22 12.32 -11.16 -6.11
N ILE A 23 11.80 -10.06 -5.54
CA ILE A 23 10.37 -9.90 -5.25
C ILE A 23 9.59 -9.37 -6.46
N TRP A 24 10.14 -8.37 -7.17
CA TRP A 24 9.43 -7.66 -8.27
C TRP A 24 10.01 -7.91 -9.65
N GLY A 25 11.25 -8.44 -9.73
CA GLY A 25 11.92 -8.65 -11.00
C GLY A 25 12.31 -7.36 -11.70
N PHE A 26 12.53 -6.28 -10.95
CA PHE A 26 12.94 -4.99 -11.50
C PHE A 26 14.27 -5.08 -12.24
N THR A 27 14.37 -4.31 -13.32
CA THR A 27 15.66 -4.02 -13.94
C THR A 27 16.48 -3.05 -13.09
N ASP A 28 17.78 -2.95 -13.34
CA ASP A 28 18.68 -2.11 -12.55
C ASP A 28 18.27 -0.63 -12.49
N TYR A 29 17.57 -0.12 -13.52
CA TYR A 29 17.07 1.25 -13.57
C TYR A 29 15.91 1.54 -12.61
N GLU A 30 15.17 0.52 -12.22
CA GLU A 30 13.99 0.65 -11.34
C GLU A 30 14.31 0.30 -9.88
N LEU A 31 15.52 -0.22 -9.62
CA LEU A 31 15.96 -0.50 -8.26
C LEU A 31 16.19 0.79 -7.47
N ILE A 32 15.60 0.85 -6.31
CA ILE A 32 15.95 1.88 -5.34
C ILE A 32 17.37 1.57 -4.83
N PRO A 33 18.33 2.47 -5.09
CA PRO A 33 19.72 2.23 -4.70
C PRO A 33 19.91 2.31 -3.19
N VAL A 34 20.91 1.61 -2.67
CA VAL A 34 21.25 1.59 -1.23
C VAL A 34 21.37 3.00 -0.63
N ARG A 35 21.86 3.96 -1.39
CA ARG A 35 22.02 5.36 -0.95
C ARG A 35 20.68 5.98 -0.54
N LEU A 36 19.56 5.60 -1.19
CA LEU A 36 18.25 6.11 -0.80
C LEU A 36 17.78 5.50 0.52
N PHE A 37 18.04 4.22 0.78
CA PHE A 37 17.77 3.61 2.09
C PHE A 37 18.54 4.30 3.21
N VAL A 38 19.84 4.53 2.99
CA VAL A 38 20.69 5.28 3.93
C VAL A 38 20.15 6.69 4.15
N THR A 39 19.80 7.41 3.08
CA THR A 39 19.23 8.76 3.20
C THR A 39 17.90 8.73 3.93
N ALA A 40 16.99 7.83 3.57
CA ALA A 40 15.69 7.70 4.24
C ALA A 40 15.86 7.52 5.76
N SER A 41 16.76 6.65 6.20
CA SER A 41 17.03 6.42 7.62
C SER A 41 17.58 7.65 8.35
N LYS A 42 18.23 8.59 7.65
CA LYS A 42 18.84 9.81 8.22
C LYS A 42 17.91 11.01 8.26
N VAL A 43 16.93 11.09 7.33
CA VAL A 43 16.05 12.25 7.23
C VAL A 43 14.70 12.04 7.91
N GLY A 44 14.61 11.06 8.83
CA GLY A 44 13.38 10.77 9.57
C GLY A 44 12.45 9.77 8.87
N GLY A 45 12.94 9.05 7.87
CA GLY A 45 12.25 7.90 7.29
C GLY A 45 12.40 6.63 8.13
N GLN A 46 11.88 5.53 7.61
CA GLN A 46 11.94 4.21 8.24
C GLN A 46 12.52 3.20 7.26
N VAL A 47 13.39 2.32 7.73
CA VAL A 47 13.88 1.17 6.97
C VAL A 47 13.90 -0.02 7.91
N PHE A 48 12.98 -0.97 7.72
CA PHE A 48 12.87 -2.17 8.53
C PHE A 48 13.07 -3.42 7.69
N GLY A 49 13.68 -4.43 8.28
CA GLY A 49 13.81 -5.78 7.76
C GLY A 49 13.00 -6.78 8.59
N ALA A 50 12.48 -7.81 7.93
CA ALA A 50 11.95 -9.01 8.54
C ALA A 50 12.97 -10.13 8.38
N PHE A 51 13.29 -10.81 9.47
CA PHE A 51 14.33 -11.83 9.51
C PHE A 51 13.77 -13.16 10.01
N ASP A 52 14.15 -14.26 9.36
CA ASP A 52 13.94 -15.62 9.85
C ASP A 52 15.30 -16.32 9.95
N GLN A 53 15.65 -16.77 11.16
CA GLN A 53 16.96 -17.40 11.43
C GLN A 53 18.15 -16.59 10.91
N GLY A 54 18.08 -15.24 11.01
CA GLY A 54 19.14 -14.33 10.57
C GLY A 54 19.13 -13.99 9.08
N ARG A 55 18.29 -14.64 8.25
CA ARG A 55 18.11 -14.32 6.83
C ARG A 55 17.02 -13.26 6.66
N MET A 56 17.28 -12.22 5.88
CA MET A 56 16.26 -11.24 5.53
C MET A 56 15.24 -11.86 4.55
N ILE A 57 13.97 -11.86 4.93
CA ILE A 57 12.85 -12.45 4.18
C ILE A 57 11.85 -11.42 3.66
N GLY A 58 12.03 -10.17 4.07
CA GLY A 58 11.22 -9.05 3.64
C GLY A 58 11.74 -7.74 4.21
N PHE A 59 11.28 -6.65 3.66
CA PHE A 59 11.66 -5.30 4.11
C PHE A 59 10.55 -4.29 3.82
N CYS A 60 10.63 -3.14 4.47
CA CYS A 60 9.86 -1.96 4.09
C CYS A 60 10.69 -0.69 4.26
N MET A 61 10.35 0.33 3.47
CA MET A 61 10.95 1.65 3.54
C MET A 61 9.85 2.71 3.51
N ALA A 62 9.98 3.73 4.37
CA ALA A 62 9.16 4.93 4.31
C ALA A 62 10.04 6.18 4.29
N ILE A 63 9.58 7.21 3.61
CA ILE A 63 10.21 8.53 3.54
C ILE A 63 9.28 9.57 4.18
N PRO A 64 9.82 10.60 4.86
CA PRO A 64 9.00 11.67 5.41
C PRO A 64 8.48 12.57 4.28
N GLY A 65 7.28 13.10 4.47
CA GLY A 65 6.66 14.09 3.60
C GLY A 65 5.93 15.14 4.41
N ILE A 66 5.60 16.25 3.73
CA ILE A 66 4.82 17.35 4.30
C ILE A 66 3.60 17.58 3.41
N LYS A 67 2.40 17.56 4.00
CA LYS A 67 1.15 17.88 3.31
C LYS A 67 0.80 19.35 3.43
N GLN A 68 0.29 19.89 2.35
CA GLN A 68 -0.27 21.23 2.28
C GLN A 68 -1.82 21.15 2.14
N PRO A 69 -2.57 22.11 2.69
CA PRO A 69 -2.14 23.20 3.59
C PRO A 69 -1.83 22.67 5.01
N GLY A 70 -1.20 23.48 5.84
CA GLY A 70 -1.01 23.19 7.28
C GLY A 70 0.31 22.52 7.64
N ASN A 71 1.21 22.26 6.68
CA ASN A 71 2.55 21.67 6.94
C ASN A 71 2.51 20.37 7.77
N ARG A 72 1.50 19.54 7.58
CA ARG A 72 1.35 18.29 8.33
C ARG A 72 2.39 17.26 7.89
N SER A 73 3.24 16.85 8.81
CA SER A 73 4.21 15.79 8.57
C SER A 73 3.50 14.43 8.48
N TYR A 74 3.96 13.57 7.58
CA TYR A 74 3.50 12.20 7.42
C TYR A 74 4.62 11.29 6.91
N LEU A 75 4.41 10.00 6.91
CA LEU A 75 5.31 9.03 6.27
C LEU A 75 4.69 8.50 4.97
N HIS A 76 5.44 8.54 3.89
CA HIS A 76 5.12 7.81 2.68
C HIS A 76 5.81 6.45 2.71
N SER A 77 5.05 5.38 2.95
CA SER A 77 5.57 4.01 2.93
C SER A 77 5.80 3.58 1.48
N HIS A 78 7.00 3.85 0.99
CA HIS A 78 7.35 3.76 -0.43
C HIS A 78 7.41 2.33 -0.93
N MET A 79 7.99 1.42 -0.14
CA MET A 79 8.14 0.01 -0.49
C MET A 79 7.79 -0.89 0.69
N LEU A 80 7.18 -2.02 0.37
CA LEU A 80 7.07 -3.17 1.26
C LEU A 80 7.11 -4.43 0.40
N GLY A 81 8.08 -5.29 0.67
CA GLY A 81 8.26 -6.55 -0.05
C GLY A 81 8.49 -7.72 0.89
N VAL A 82 7.94 -8.88 0.54
CA VAL A 82 8.11 -10.15 1.25
C VAL A 82 8.42 -11.23 0.22
N MET A 83 9.42 -12.04 0.47
CA MET A 83 9.79 -13.19 -0.36
C MET A 83 8.60 -14.11 -0.58
N LYS A 84 8.52 -14.71 -1.77
CA LYS A 84 7.36 -15.49 -2.20
C LYS A 84 6.99 -16.61 -1.21
N GLU A 85 7.99 -17.30 -0.66
CA GLU A 85 7.84 -18.40 0.29
C GLU A 85 7.27 -17.99 1.65
N TYR A 86 7.37 -16.70 1.99
CA TYR A 86 6.89 -16.12 3.26
C TYR A 86 5.63 -15.26 3.08
N ARG A 87 5.05 -15.24 1.87
CA ARG A 87 3.76 -14.57 1.64
C ARG A 87 2.65 -15.33 2.37
N ASP A 88 1.60 -14.61 2.68
CA ASP A 88 0.43 -15.12 3.42
C ASP A 88 0.72 -15.60 4.87
N ALA A 89 1.99 -15.53 5.33
CA ALA A 89 2.42 -15.83 6.71
C ALA A 89 2.36 -14.60 7.66
N GLY A 90 1.75 -13.49 7.22
CA GLY A 90 1.58 -12.30 8.06
C GLY A 90 2.79 -11.36 8.13
N VAL A 91 3.92 -11.66 7.46
CA VAL A 91 5.15 -10.86 7.51
C VAL A 91 4.92 -9.41 7.08
N GLY A 92 4.17 -9.18 6.00
CA GLY A 92 3.83 -7.84 5.55
C GLY A 92 3.04 -7.04 6.59
N ARG A 93 2.14 -7.70 7.35
CA ARG A 93 1.41 -7.08 8.46
C ARG A 93 2.36 -6.73 9.61
N MET A 94 3.28 -7.61 9.97
CA MET A 94 4.27 -7.36 11.01
C MET A 94 5.13 -6.12 10.68
N LEU A 95 5.63 -6.02 9.45
CA LEU A 95 6.36 -4.84 8.96
C LEU A 95 5.53 -3.55 9.06
N LYS A 96 4.26 -3.58 8.63
CA LYS A 96 3.35 -2.43 8.74
C LYS A 96 3.08 -2.04 10.18
N LEU A 97 2.90 -2.99 11.07
CA LEU A 97 2.68 -2.71 12.49
C LEU A 97 3.92 -2.10 13.15
N GLU A 98 5.12 -2.52 12.78
CA GLU A 98 6.34 -1.89 13.27
C GLU A 98 6.49 -0.46 12.72
N GLN A 99 6.19 -0.22 11.42
CA GLN A 99 6.12 1.14 10.87
C GLN A 99 5.15 2.03 11.66
N ARG A 100 3.94 1.50 11.98
CA ARG A 100 2.93 2.22 12.77
C ARG A 100 3.44 2.56 14.17
N LYS A 101 3.97 1.58 14.87
CA LYS A 101 4.46 1.71 16.24
C LYS A 101 5.55 2.80 16.32
N GLU A 102 6.51 2.77 15.42
CA GLU A 102 7.59 3.75 15.37
C GLU A 102 7.07 5.14 14.97
N ALA A 103 6.17 5.25 13.99
CA ALA A 103 5.56 6.51 13.60
C ALA A 103 4.79 7.17 14.75
N LEU A 104 3.98 6.41 15.47
CA LEU A 104 3.23 6.89 16.63
C LEU A 104 4.14 7.33 17.78
N SER A 105 5.28 6.67 17.99
CA SER A 105 6.27 7.10 19.01
C SER A 105 6.85 8.49 18.72
N ARG A 106 6.76 8.95 17.46
CA ARG A 106 7.16 10.30 17.01
C ARG A 106 5.98 11.24 16.80
N SER A 107 4.78 10.89 17.27
CA SER A 107 3.55 11.68 17.08
C SER A 107 3.16 11.88 15.60
N LEU A 108 3.56 10.98 14.72
CA LEU A 108 3.13 10.96 13.33
C LEU A 108 1.85 10.13 13.21
N GLY A 109 0.72 10.78 13.01
CA GLY A 109 -0.61 10.12 12.93
C GLY A 109 -1.02 9.69 11.53
N LEU A 110 -0.23 9.96 10.49
CA LEU A 110 -0.59 9.64 9.10
C LEU A 110 0.54 8.89 8.39
N MET A 111 0.18 7.80 7.75
CA MET A 111 1.02 7.12 6.76
C MET A 111 0.25 6.94 5.47
N GLU A 112 0.89 7.17 4.33
CA GLU A 112 0.31 6.92 3.01
C GLU A 112 1.19 5.99 2.20
N TRP A 113 0.58 5.30 1.24
CA TRP A 113 1.27 4.56 0.18
C TRP A 113 0.35 4.37 -1.01
N THR A 114 0.88 3.81 -2.07
CA THR A 114 0.10 3.53 -3.27
C THR A 114 0.05 2.04 -3.56
N PHE A 115 -1.06 1.59 -4.16
CA PHE A 115 -1.20 0.21 -4.62
C PHE A 115 -2.02 0.14 -5.91
N ASP A 116 -1.79 -0.92 -6.69
CA ASP A 116 -2.51 -1.20 -7.94
C ASP A 116 -3.98 -1.53 -7.62
N PRO A 117 -4.96 -0.82 -8.21
CA PRO A 117 -6.38 -1.08 -7.98
C PRO A 117 -6.84 -2.47 -8.42
N LEU A 118 -6.11 -3.13 -9.32
CA LEU A 118 -6.42 -4.48 -9.79
C LEU A 118 -5.84 -5.58 -8.88
N GLU A 119 -5.03 -5.23 -7.87
CA GLU A 119 -4.45 -6.17 -6.92
C GLU A 119 -5.40 -6.44 -5.75
N ILE A 120 -6.38 -7.33 -5.95
CA ILE A 120 -7.47 -7.67 -5.00
C ILE A 120 -6.95 -8.06 -3.62
N LYS A 121 -5.89 -8.89 -3.55
CA LYS A 121 -5.28 -9.29 -2.27
C LYS A 121 -4.71 -8.10 -1.53
N ASN A 122 -4.06 -7.19 -2.25
CA ASN A 122 -3.45 -6.00 -1.68
C ASN A 122 -4.51 -4.98 -1.23
N ALA A 123 -5.57 -4.79 -2.01
CA ALA A 123 -6.72 -3.97 -1.64
C ALA A 123 -7.36 -4.46 -0.32
N TYR A 124 -7.64 -5.76 -0.22
CA TYR A 124 -8.18 -6.36 0.98
C TYR A 124 -7.25 -6.18 2.19
N PHE A 125 -5.96 -6.41 2.00
CA PHE A 125 -4.97 -6.24 3.06
C PHE A 125 -4.94 -4.79 3.58
N ASN A 126 -4.87 -3.82 2.68
CA ASN A 126 -4.77 -2.41 3.04
C ASN A 126 -6.04 -1.89 3.74
N ILE A 127 -7.21 -2.25 3.22
CA ILE A 127 -8.48 -1.69 3.69
C ILE A 127 -9.04 -2.48 4.88
N GLU A 128 -9.08 -3.81 4.77
CA GLU A 128 -9.75 -4.66 5.76
C GLU A 128 -8.82 -5.16 6.87
N ARG A 129 -7.51 -5.31 6.60
CA ARG A 129 -6.56 -5.84 7.59
C ARG A 129 -5.72 -4.78 8.28
N LEU A 130 -5.56 -3.60 7.66
CA LEU A 130 -4.84 -2.46 8.23
C LEU A 130 -5.78 -1.29 8.58
N GLY A 131 -6.94 -1.19 7.97
CA GLY A 131 -7.89 -0.11 8.23
C GLY A 131 -7.63 1.17 7.44
N ALA A 132 -6.76 1.14 6.44
CA ALA A 132 -6.56 2.28 5.56
C ALA A 132 -7.84 2.59 4.75
N ILE A 133 -7.99 3.85 4.36
CA ILE A 133 -9.02 4.30 3.40
C ILE A 133 -8.34 4.72 2.09
N VAL A 134 -9.12 4.85 1.00
CA VAL A 134 -8.59 5.34 -0.28
C VAL A 134 -9.31 6.62 -0.68
N PRO A 135 -8.78 7.79 -0.29
CA PRO A 135 -9.39 9.09 -0.60
C PRO A 135 -8.94 9.66 -1.95
N ARG A 136 -7.91 9.08 -2.61
CA ARG A 136 -7.35 9.59 -3.85
C ARG A 136 -6.98 8.47 -4.80
N TYR A 137 -7.04 8.78 -6.09
CA TYR A 137 -6.64 7.91 -7.19
C TYR A 137 -5.75 8.69 -8.16
N VAL A 138 -4.70 8.06 -8.66
CA VAL A 138 -3.74 8.71 -9.57
C VAL A 138 -3.56 7.83 -10.81
N LEU A 139 -3.83 8.41 -11.98
CA LEU A 139 -3.62 7.75 -13.26
C LEU A 139 -2.12 7.68 -13.57
N ASN A 140 -1.67 6.53 -14.01
CA ASN A 140 -0.33 6.26 -14.53
C ASN A 140 0.81 6.93 -13.73
N GLN A 141 0.77 6.79 -12.42
CA GLN A 141 1.62 7.53 -11.47
C GLN A 141 3.13 7.34 -11.71
N TYR A 142 3.53 6.15 -12.13
CA TYR A 142 4.95 5.81 -12.30
C TYR A 142 5.33 5.58 -13.77
N GLY A 143 4.43 5.84 -14.71
CA GLY A 143 4.67 5.55 -16.13
C GLY A 143 4.74 4.05 -16.41
N THR A 144 5.53 3.68 -17.41
CA THR A 144 5.77 2.27 -17.76
C THR A 144 6.83 1.68 -16.85
N THR A 145 6.59 0.46 -16.35
CA THR A 145 7.52 -0.26 -15.47
C THR A 145 7.90 -1.61 -16.09
N SER A 146 9.11 -2.09 -15.79
CA SER A 146 9.58 -3.42 -16.17
C SER A 146 9.01 -4.53 -15.30
N SER A 147 8.31 -4.19 -14.21
CA SER A 147 7.74 -5.18 -13.30
C SER A 147 6.77 -6.11 -14.02
N LYS A 148 7.03 -7.40 -13.93
CA LYS A 148 6.18 -8.46 -14.48
C LYS A 148 4.76 -8.45 -13.91
N LEU A 149 4.53 -7.80 -12.77
CA LEU A 149 3.21 -7.71 -12.14
C LEU A 149 2.24 -6.80 -12.89
N HIS A 150 2.74 -5.86 -13.70
CA HIS A 150 1.89 -4.90 -14.43
C HIS A 150 1.51 -5.35 -15.84
N TYR A 151 2.20 -6.34 -16.43
CA TYR A 151 1.91 -6.83 -17.77
C TYR A 151 1.80 -5.72 -18.83
N GLY A 152 2.58 -4.63 -18.67
CA GLY A 152 2.55 -3.48 -19.58
C GLY A 152 1.34 -2.55 -19.47
N LEU A 153 0.50 -2.74 -18.47
CA LEU A 153 -0.60 -1.81 -18.15
C LEU A 153 -0.06 -0.51 -17.55
N PRO A 154 -0.79 0.63 -17.71
CA PRO A 154 -0.51 1.85 -16.97
C PRO A 154 -0.44 1.61 -15.46
N THR A 155 0.40 2.39 -14.78
CA THR A 155 0.59 2.26 -13.32
C THR A 155 -0.40 3.13 -12.55
N ASP A 156 -1.70 2.88 -12.73
CA ASP A 156 -2.75 3.54 -11.96
C ASP A 156 -2.65 3.13 -10.48
N ARG A 157 -2.92 4.08 -9.59
CA ARG A 157 -2.72 3.86 -8.15
C ARG A 157 -3.89 4.37 -7.30
N CYS A 158 -4.38 3.49 -6.45
CA CYS A 158 -5.08 3.88 -5.24
C CYS A 158 -4.07 4.46 -4.24
N VAL A 159 -4.35 5.63 -3.69
CA VAL A 159 -3.57 6.20 -2.58
C VAL A 159 -4.22 5.83 -1.27
N ALA A 160 -3.61 4.92 -0.53
CA ALA A 160 -4.05 4.53 0.80
C ALA A 160 -3.64 5.59 1.82
N ALA A 161 -4.58 6.04 2.64
CA ALA A 161 -4.35 6.89 3.80
C ALA A 161 -4.63 6.08 5.07
N TRP A 162 -3.62 5.91 5.91
CA TRP A 162 -3.68 5.16 7.16
C TRP A 162 -3.57 6.13 8.32
N LEU A 163 -4.72 6.44 8.93
CA LEU A 163 -4.82 7.27 10.12
C LEU A 163 -4.46 6.41 11.33
N LEU A 164 -3.19 6.46 11.72
CA LEU A 164 -2.54 5.47 12.58
C LEU A 164 -3.18 5.32 13.96
N ASP A 165 -3.74 6.40 14.51
CA ASP A 165 -4.37 6.49 15.84
C ASP A 165 -5.90 6.59 15.80
N SER A 166 -6.52 6.35 14.62
CA SER A 166 -7.98 6.44 14.50
C SER A 166 -8.69 5.24 15.13
N ALA A 167 -9.91 5.48 15.66
CA ALA A 167 -10.77 4.42 16.21
C ALA A 167 -11.01 3.28 15.21
N ARG A 168 -11.12 3.61 13.90
CA ARG A 168 -11.23 2.61 12.84
C ARG A 168 -10.04 1.67 12.81
N VAL A 169 -8.82 2.21 12.81
CA VAL A 169 -7.59 1.43 12.73
C VAL A 169 -7.43 0.59 14.01
N GLU A 170 -7.65 1.18 15.18
CA GLU A 170 -7.59 0.46 16.46
C GLU A 170 -8.57 -0.72 16.48
N THR A 171 -9.82 -0.50 16.08
CA THR A 171 -10.84 -1.57 16.04
C THR A 171 -10.43 -2.71 15.11
N ILE A 172 -9.96 -2.40 13.88
CA ILE A 172 -9.55 -3.42 12.90
C ILE A 172 -8.31 -4.18 13.39
N LEU A 173 -7.33 -3.48 13.96
CA LEU A 173 -6.10 -4.13 14.45
C LEU A 173 -6.36 -5.03 15.65
N ALA A 174 -7.36 -4.70 16.47
CA ALA A 174 -7.86 -5.55 17.56
C ALA A 174 -8.73 -6.74 17.08
N GLY A 175 -8.98 -6.86 15.77
CA GLY A 175 -9.80 -7.94 15.20
C GLY A 175 -11.32 -7.65 15.20
N GLY A 176 -11.72 -6.43 15.55
CA GLY A 176 -13.12 -5.98 15.53
C GLY A 176 -13.57 -5.49 14.16
N GLN A 177 -14.87 -5.15 14.07
CA GLN A 177 -15.49 -4.54 12.90
C GLN A 177 -15.73 -3.05 13.19
N PRO A 178 -15.14 -2.12 12.42
CA PRO A 178 -15.43 -0.71 12.59
C PRO A 178 -16.83 -0.37 12.13
N GLU A 179 -17.39 0.69 12.66
CA GLU A 179 -18.62 1.29 12.13
C GLU A 179 -18.39 1.67 10.66
N ARG A 180 -19.35 1.32 9.79
CA ARG A 180 -19.28 1.59 8.35
C ARG A 180 -20.42 2.52 7.97
N PRO A 181 -20.12 3.70 7.39
CA PRO A 181 -21.14 4.56 6.81
C PRO A 181 -21.91 3.82 5.69
N ALA A 182 -23.11 4.30 5.37
CA ALA A 182 -23.87 3.73 4.27
C ALA A 182 -23.08 3.78 2.95
N SER A 183 -23.09 2.67 2.21
CA SER A 183 -22.47 2.58 0.90
C SER A 183 -23.19 3.50 -0.08
N VAL A 184 -22.45 4.32 -0.82
CA VAL A 184 -22.96 5.23 -1.85
C VAL A 184 -22.70 4.69 -3.25
N ALA A 185 -21.56 4.03 -3.46
CA ALA A 185 -21.16 3.45 -4.73
C ALA A 185 -20.21 2.25 -4.52
N SER A 186 -20.02 1.47 -5.57
CA SER A 186 -19.08 0.36 -5.54
C SER A 186 -18.42 0.14 -6.90
N ILE A 187 -17.19 -0.41 -6.88
CA ILE A 187 -16.44 -0.82 -8.08
C ILE A 187 -15.96 -2.25 -7.88
N SER A 188 -16.26 -3.12 -8.85
CA SER A 188 -15.86 -4.53 -8.79
C SER A 188 -14.76 -4.84 -9.80
N VAL A 189 -13.75 -5.58 -9.32
CA VAL A 189 -12.66 -6.15 -10.12
C VAL A 189 -12.85 -7.67 -10.14
N PRO A 190 -12.89 -8.33 -11.30
CA PRO A 190 -13.11 -9.77 -11.38
C PRO A 190 -11.95 -10.53 -10.73
N SER A 191 -12.25 -11.65 -10.07
CA SER A 191 -11.21 -12.47 -9.39
C SER A 191 -10.19 -13.07 -10.37
N GLU A 192 -10.63 -13.35 -11.60
CA GLU A 192 -9.79 -13.83 -12.70
C GLU A 192 -8.86 -12.76 -13.30
N ILE A 193 -8.78 -11.54 -12.75
CA ILE A 193 -7.97 -10.44 -13.29
C ILE A 193 -6.49 -10.82 -13.50
N TYR A 194 -5.94 -11.69 -12.67
CA TYR A 194 -4.56 -12.16 -12.80
C TYR A 194 -4.36 -13.01 -14.06
N GLU A 195 -5.33 -13.89 -14.35
CA GLU A 195 -5.33 -14.72 -15.57
C GLU A 195 -5.59 -13.86 -16.81
N ILE A 196 -6.51 -12.89 -16.70
CA ILE A 196 -6.80 -11.95 -17.79
C ILE A 196 -5.55 -11.10 -18.11
N LYS A 197 -4.85 -10.56 -17.11
CA LYS A 197 -3.59 -9.81 -17.32
C LYS A 197 -2.55 -10.65 -18.08
N ALA A 198 -2.46 -11.96 -17.78
CA ALA A 198 -1.48 -12.84 -18.39
C ALA A 198 -1.84 -13.29 -19.81
N ASN A 199 -3.14 -13.50 -20.10
CA ASN A 199 -3.59 -14.18 -21.32
C ASN A 199 -4.34 -13.26 -22.28
N ASP A 200 -4.91 -12.14 -21.83
CA ASP A 200 -5.70 -11.20 -22.62
C ASP A 200 -5.39 -9.74 -22.21
N PRO A 201 -4.25 -9.20 -22.64
CA PRO A 201 -3.85 -7.83 -22.29
C PRO A 201 -4.83 -6.74 -22.76
N ALA A 202 -5.57 -6.97 -23.86
CA ALA A 202 -6.58 -6.02 -24.33
C ALA A 202 -7.75 -5.94 -23.34
N ARG A 203 -8.31 -7.08 -22.97
CA ARG A 203 -9.37 -7.15 -21.94
C ARG A 203 -8.90 -6.63 -20.57
N ALA A 204 -7.64 -6.89 -20.18
CA ALA A 204 -7.07 -6.33 -18.97
C ALA A 204 -7.05 -4.80 -18.98
N ARG A 205 -6.67 -4.21 -20.11
CA ARG A 205 -6.67 -2.75 -20.33
C ARG A 205 -8.07 -2.16 -20.26
N ASP A 206 -9.06 -2.79 -20.89
CA ASP A 206 -10.47 -2.35 -20.84
C ASP A 206 -11.03 -2.40 -19.40
N ILE A 207 -10.68 -3.44 -18.65
CA ILE A 207 -11.06 -3.54 -17.22
C ILE A 207 -10.40 -2.41 -16.44
N GLN A 208 -9.10 -2.18 -16.62
CA GLN A 208 -8.39 -1.11 -15.93
C GLN A 208 -9.00 0.25 -16.25
N GLN A 209 -9.23 0.56 -17.53
CA GLN A 209 -9.81 1.84 -17.95
C GLN A 209 -11.16 2.07 -17.27
N ARG A 210 -12.07 1.09 -17.32
CA ARG A 210 -13.36 1.18 -16.65
C ARG A 210 -13.25 1.39 -15.13
N VAL A 211 -12.35 0.68 -14.47
CA VAL A 211 -12.08 0.83 -13.03
C VAL A 211 -11.58 2.25 -12.75
N SER A 212 -10.64 2.74 -13.56
CA SER A 212 -10.05 4.07 -13.39
C SER A 212 -11.08 5.19 -13.60
N ASP A 213 -11.93 5.09 -14.62
CA ASP A 213 -12.98 6.06 -14.89
C ASP A 213 -13.97 6.15 -13.71
N GLN A 214 -14.38 5.00 -13.17
CA GLN A 214 -15.27 4.94 -12.01
C GLN A 214 -14.61 5.50 -10.74
N PHE A 215 -13.32 5.18 -10.49
CA PHE A 215 -12.58 5.76 -9.37
C PHE A 215 -12.52 7.28 -9.46
N MET A 216 -12.14 7.81 -10.63
CA MET A 216 -12.06 9.26 -10.85
C MET A 216 -13.43 9.93 -10.67
N GLU A 217 -14.50 9.32 -11.17
CA GLU A 217 -15.85 9.82 -11.00
C GLU A 217 -16.26 9.89 -9.52
N HIS A 218 -16.09 8.79 -8.77
CA HIS A 218 -16.55 8.74 -7.39
C HIS A 218 -15.72 9.64 -6.48
N ILE A 219 -14.40 9.67 -6.66
CA ILE A 219 -13.52 10.55 -5.88
C ILE A 219 -13.81 12.03 -6.18
N SER A 220 -14.10 12.40 -7.45
CA SER A 220 -14.48 13.79 -7.78
C SER A 220 -15.76 14.25 -7.10
N LYS A 221 -16.64 13.32 -6.71
CA LYS A 221 -17.86 13.57 -5.93
C LYS A 221 -17.63 13.61 -4.40
N GLY A 222 -16.37 13.61 -3.95
CA GLY A 222 -16.00 13.62 -2.52
C GLY A 222 -16.20 12.29 -1.81
N LEU A 223 -16.28 11.18 -2.57
CA LEU A 223 -16.36 9.84 -2.00
C LEU A 223 -14.94 9.26 -1.79
N ALA A 224 -14.82 8.34 -0.83
CA ALA A 224 -13.60 7.55 -0.65
C ALA A 224 -13.93 6.08 -0.42
N VAL A 225 -12.98 5.21 -0.73
CA VAL A 225 -13.14 3.79 -0.38
C VAL A 225 -12.88 3.60 1.10
N THR A 226 -13.86 3.02 1.79
CA THR A 226 -13.77 2.72 3.22
C THR A 226 -13.98 1.25 3.55
N ALA A 227 -14.38 0.42 2.58
CA ALA A 227 -14.47 -1.02 2.75
C ALA A 227 -14.11 -1.76 1.46
N PHE A 228 -13.77 -3.04 1.60
CA PHE A 228 -13.45 -3.92 0.49
C PHE A 228 -14.01 -5.32 0.72
N HIS A 229 -14.89 -5.77 -0.15
CA HIS A 229 -15.46 -7.11 -0.06
C HIS A 229 -14.77 -8.06 -1.04
N ARG A 230 -14.57 -9.29 -0.62
CA ARG A 230 -14.07 -10.36 -1.48
C ARG A 230 -15.09 -11.47 -1.55
N THR A 231 -15.41 -11.86 -2.79
CA THR A 231 -16.15 -13.07 -3.10
C THR A 231 -15.31 -13.98 -4.00
N PRO A 232 -15.73 -15.20 -4.29
CA PRO A 232 -15.07 -16.04 -5.30
C PRO A 232 -14.99 -15.39 -6.68
N GLU A 233 -15.96 -14.52 -7.02
CA GLU A 233 -16.12 -13.92 -8.35
C GLU A 233 -15.42 -12.57 -8.48
N ALA A 234 -15.29 -11.81 -7.39
CA ALA A 234 -14.78 -10.43 -7.46
C ALA A 234 -14.21 -9.89 -6.14
N GLY A 235 -13.35 -8.87 -6.29
CA GLY A 235 -13.02 -7.92 -5.23
C GLY A 235 -13.77 -6.61 -5.46
N THR A 236 -14.51 -6.11 -4.46
CA THR A 236 -15.38 -4.95 -4.59
C THR A 236 -14.98 -3.84 -3.62
N TYR A 237 -14.60 -2.69 -4.16
CA TYR A 237 -14.37 -1.44 -3.43
C TYR A 237 -15.71 -0.81 -3.07
N ILE A 238 -15.89 -0.41 -1.82
CA ILE A 238 -17.10 0.23 -1.30
C ILE A 238 -16.78 1.69 -0.99
N PHE A 239 -17.51 2.59 -1.62
CA PHE A 239 -17.38 4.03 -1.47
C PHE A 239 -18.41 4.58 -0.50
N THR A 240 -17.96 5.50 0.35
CA THR A 240 -18.83 6.27 1.26
C THR A 240 -18.47 7.75 1.18
N ALA A 241 -19.38 8.62 1.60
CA ALA A 241 -19.04 10.02 1.77
C ALA A 241 -17.99 10.17 2.86
N LEU A 242 -16.92 10.91 2.57
CA LEU A 242 -15.99 11.37 3.60
C LEU A 242 -16.61 12.61 4.26
N HIS A 243 -16.96 12.50 5.53
CA HIS A 243 -17.16 13.70 6.33
C HIS A 243 -15.79 14.38 6.51
N THR A 244 -15.60 15.52 5.86
CA THR A 244 -14.33 16.29 5.74
C THR A 244 -13.70 16.71 7.07
N THR A 245 -14.34 16.45 8.19
CA THR A 245 -13.90 16.88 9.52
C THR A 245 -12.84 15.99 10.20
N SER A 246 -12.51 14.82 9.66
CA SER A 246 -11.66 13.87 10.40
C SER A 246 -10.27 13.60 9.80
N TRP A 247 -10.03 13.89 8.53
CA TRP A 247 -8.75 13.53 7.93
C TRP A 247 -7.96 14.71 7.33
N ASP A 248 -8.63 15.83 6.98
CA ASP A 248 -7.95 17.07 6.56
C ASP A 248 -7.69 18.04 7.73
N SER A 249 -8.30 17.86 8.88
CA SER A 249 -8.32 18.81 10.01
C SER A 249 -7.51 18.37 11.25
N LYS A 250 -6.75 17.27 11.19
CA LYS A 250 -5.81 16.93 12.26
C LYS A 250 -4.40 16.81 11.79
#